data_e507d9ece2f26bad72b219cb8a543f2c
#
_entry.id   e507d9ece2f26bad72b219cb8a543f2c
#
_cell.length_a   1.000
_cell.length_b   1.000
_cell.length_c   1.000
_cell.angle_alpha   90.00
_cell.angle_beta   90.00
_cell.angle_gamma   90.00
#
_symmetry.space_group_name_H-M   'P 1'
#
loop_
_entity.id
_entity.type
_entity.pdbx_description
1 polymer ?
#
loop_
_entity_poly.entity_id
_entity_poly.type
_entity_poly.pdbx_seq_one_letter_code
_entity_poly.pdbx_strand_id
1 'polypeptide(L)'
;MRKITCYYHLIMILLAGPILFLGCGRKQKQADSTLIAFLPQDSLPEQVSASGEAKVYRGRQLFDYIDGGADLYLEYGFKEVAVREYTTGTNQTIFANLYLMADPDAAFGIFSLTRRVDFRPYRAGTMGARNDYQIVFCKGDYFVDLQATAADSAMSQALEEICRRVDQGIQAKKSFPAILSLLPRPGFIPHSEVYVRGPLSLNSRHYVADQNLYALSDSTPAAMAYYHLREGGHPSLYMVAAYPDSSEAQRVFGELEKHYAGKAALGDTSAVKFQQTPIQLTFSTNEDIEVIIRRGRLLTSMFERMPFENR
;
A
#
# COMPACT_ATOMS: atom_id res chain seq x y z
N MET A 1 33.54 -58.98 48.15
CA MET A 1 34.98 -58.79 47.92
C MET A 1 35.16 -57.39 47.43
N ARG A 2 35.67 -56.50 48.28
CA ARG A 2 37.00 -55.88 48.24
C ARG A 2 37.27 -55.13 46.93
N LYS A 3 37.64 -53.85 46.83
CA LYS A 3 38.35 -52.86 47.70
C LYS A 3 38.18 -51.49 47.05
N ILE A 4 37.91 -50.37 47.70
CA ILE A 4 38.84 -49.39 48.30
C ILE A 4 39.76 -48.72 47.26
N THR A 5 39.71 -47.47 47.00
CA THR A 5 40.38 -46.28 47.53
C THR A 5 40.71 -45.37 46.34
N CYS A 6 40.79 -44.09 46.23
CA CYS A 6 41.25 -43.06 47.18
C CYS A 6 40.98 -41.64 46.63
N TYR A 7 40.83 -40.73 47.49
CA TYR A 7 40.85 -39.26 47.41
C TYR A 7 41.90 -38.65 46.48
N TYR A 8 41.53 -37.56 45.78
CA TYR A 8 42.33 -36.35 45.78
C TYR A 8 41.41 -35.12 45.60
N HIS A 9 41.34 -34.30 46.65
CA HIS A 9 40.81 -32.95 46.63
C HIS A 9 41.75 -32.07 45.86
N LEU A 10 41.23 -31.36 44.83
CA LEU A 10 41.89 -30.17 44.30
C LEU A 10 40.89 -29.01 44.39
N ILE A 11 41.15 -28.17 45.36
CA ILE A 11 40.45 -26.88 45.56
C ILE A 11 40.92 -25.95 44.47
N MET A 12 40.05 -25.66 43.51
CA MET A 12 40.26 -24.55 42.57
C MET A 12 39.43 -23.36 43.05
N ILE A 13 40.08 -22.38 43.61
CA ILE A 13 39.52 -21.07 43.94
C ILE A 13 39.25 -20.34 42.65
N LEU A 14 37.97 -20.27 42.25
CA LEU A 14 37.51 -19.40 41.15
C LEU A 14 37.29 -18.01 41.73
N LEU A 15 38.24 -17.11 41.43
CA LEU A 15 38.08 -15.68 41.54
C LEU A 15 36.98 -15.21 40.56
N ALA A 16 35.76 -15.06 41.06
CA ALA A 16 34.69 -14.39 40.35
C ALA A 16 34.91 -12.87 40.38
N GLY A 17 35.59 -12.34 39.36
CA GLY A 17 35.63 -10.91 39.12
C GLY A 17 34.28 -10.44 38.58
N PRO A 18 33.74 -9.30 39.04
CA PRO A 18 32.51 -8.77 38.47
C PRO A 18 32.76 -8.31 37.03
N ILE A 19 32.21 -9.03 36.04
CA ILE A 19 32.12 -8.56 34.68
C ILE A 19 31.09 -7.43 34.68
N LEU A 20 31.60 -6.20 34.76
CA LEU A 20 30.82 -5.02 34.44
C LEU A 20 30.45 -5.09 32.93
N PHE A 21 29.24 -5.54 32.65
CA PHE A 21 28.59 -5.30 31.35
C PHE A 21 28.37 -3.78 31.24
N LEU A 22 29.38 -3.08 30.75
CA LEU A 22 29.17 -1.79 30.11
C LEU A 22 28.33 -2.04 28.87
N GLY A 23 27.02 -2.06 29.04
CA GLY A 23 26.03 -1.94 27.98
C GLY A 23 26.24 -0.60 27.31
N CYS A 24 27.15 -0.55 26.34
CA CYS A 24 27.27 0.56 25.40
C CYS A 24 26.02 0.53 24.51
N GLY A 25 24.91 1.04 25.04
CA GLY A 25 23.77 1.43 24.26
C GLY A 25 24.25 2.52 23.30
N ARG A 26 24.79 2.11 22.15
CA ARG A 26 24.97 3.02 21.01
C ARG A 26 23.56 3.52 20.70
N LYS A 27 23.20 4.69 21.23
CA LYS A 27 22.15 5.52 20.64
C LYS A 27 22.64 5.74 19.22
N GLN A 28 22.09 4.96 18.29
CA GLN A 28 22.31 5.15 16.86
C GLN A 28 21.80 6.57 16.60
N LYS A 29 22.74 7.51 16.34
CA LYS A 29 22.40 8.87 15.97
C LYS A 29 21.54 8.71 14.72
N GLN A 30 20.22 8.89 14.91
CA GLN A 30 19.27 8.83 13.82
C GLN A 30 19.67 9.96 12.87
N ALA A 31 20.15 9.63 11.68
CA ALA A 31 20.55 10.63 10.71
C ALA A 31 19.33 11.52 10.46
N ASP A 32 19.49 12.82 10.59
CA ASP A 32 18.42 13.79 10.42
C ASP A 32 17.73 13.56 9.07
N SER A 33 16.46 13.15 9.09
CA SER A 33 15.67 13.03 7.88
C SER A 33 15.18 14.41 7.47
N THR A 34 15.36 14.76 6.20
CA THR A 34 14.79 15.99 5.64
C THR A 34 13.26 16.03 5.72
N LEU A 35 12.61 14.87 5.87
CA LEU A 35 11.15 14.76 6.00
C LEU A 35 10.62 15.46 7.25
N ILE A 36 11.39 15.44 8.34
CA ILE A 36 10.98 16.08 9.61
C ILE A 36 10.73 17.58 9.42
N ALA A 37 11.49 18.24 8.54
CA ALA A 37 11.34 19.65 8.26
C ALA A 37 10.00 20.05 7.63
N PHE A 38 9.30 19.10 6.99
CA PHE A 38 7.96 19.32 6.44
C PHE A 38 6.85 19.20 7.51
N LEU A 39 7.12 18.57 8.66
CA LEU A 39 6.16 18.39 9.74
C LEU A 39 6.23 19.62 10.67
N PRO A 40 5.19 20.48 10.71
CA PRO A 40 5.23 21.72 11.48
C PRO A 40 5.47 21.43 12.97
N GLN A 41 6.31 22.25 13.60
CA GLN A 41 6.62 22.14 15.02
C GLN A 41 6.01 23.28 15.82
N ASP A 42 5.97 24.47 15.23
CA ASP A 42 5.58 25.72 15.89
C ASP A 42 4.39 26.40 15.19
N SER A 43 3.81 27.38 15.87
CA SER A 43 2.77 28.27 15.32
C SER A 43 1.52 27.53 14.81
N LEU A 44 1.18 26.40 15.42
CA LEU A 44 -0.07 25.68 15.15
C LEU A 44 -1.28 26.47 15.74
N PRO A 45 -2.54 26.15 15.32
CA PRO A 45 -3.72 26.76 15.92
C PRO A 45 -3.72 26.66 17.44
N GLU A 46 -4.39 27.58 18.11
CA GLU A 46 -4.52 27.58 19.57
C GLU A 46 -4.91 26.18 20.07
N GLN A 47 -4.23 25.72 21.12
CA GLN A 47 -4.44 24.42 21.77
C GLN A 47 -3.89 23.18 21.02
N VAL A 48 -3.22 23.35 19.88
CA VAL A 48 -2.54 22.23 19.20
C VAL A 48 -1.03 22.39 19.32
N SER A 49 -0.36 21.38 19.82
CA SER A 49 1.11 21.36 19.98
C SER A 49 1.70 20.03 19.53
N ALA A 50 2.93 20.08 19.03
CA ALA A 50 3.68 18.86 18.73
C ALA A 50 3.99 18.12 20.04
N SER A 51 3.68 16.81 20.08
CA SER A 51 3.92 15.94 21.21
C SER A 51 5.24 15.20 21.01
N GLY A 52 6.28 15.64 21.71
CA GLY A 52 7.60 15.02 21.62
C GLY A 52 8.34 15.26 20.31
N GLU A 53 9.38 14.48 20.09
CA GLU A 53 10.20 14.53 18.88
C GLU A 53 9.58 13.70 17.75
N ALA A 54 9.78 14.15 16.51
CA ALA A 54 9.40 13.35 15.35
C ALA A 54 10.28 12.08 15.25
N LYS A 55 9.66 10.97 14.89
CA LYS A 55 10.33 9.68 14.70
C LYS A 55 10.50 9.41 13.20
N VAL A 56 11.55 8.68 12.83
CA VAL A 56 11.79 8.27 11.44
C VAL A 56 12.05 6.78 11.39
N TYR A 57 11.35 6.10 10.48
CA TYR A 57 11.53 4.67 10.21
C TYR A 57 11.99 4.48 8.76
N ARG A 58 12.99 3.61 8.51
CA ARG A 58 13.60 3.40 7.20
C ARG A 58 13.59 1.92 6.82
N GLY A 59 13.33 1.64 5.56
CA GLY A 59 13.37 0.28 5.05
C GLY A 59 12.54 -0.68 5.91
N ARG A 60 13.15 -1.76 6.39
CA ARG A 60 12.44 -2.76 7.21
C ARG A 60 12.02 -2.30 8.61
N GLN A 61 12.52 -1.17 9.11
CA GLN A 61 12.00 -0.59 10.36
C GLN A 61 10.52 -0.17 10.23
N LEU A 62 9.98 -0.14 9.01
CA LEU A 62 8.56 0.12 8.78
C LEU A 62 7.67 -0.90 9.51
N PHE A 63 8.13 -2.17 9.64
CA PHE A 63 7.40 -3.20 10.40
C PHE A 63 7.28 -2.92 11.90
N ASP A 64 8.19 -2.11 12.45
CA ASP A 64 8.13 -1.69 13.86
C ASP A 64 7.07 -0.58 14.05
N TYR A 65 6.64 0.06 12.96
CA TYR A 65 5.67 1.16 12.97
C TYR A 65 4.29 0.75 12.45
N ILE A 66 4.24 0.03 11.33
CA ILE A 66 2.97 -0.43 10.71
C ILE A 66 2.87 -1.94 10.88
N ASP A 67 1.92 -2.38 11.70
CA ASP A 67 1.59 -3.80 11.83
C ASP A 67 0.73 -4.25 10.65
N GLY A 68 1.17 -5.30 9.93
CA GLY A 68 0.40 -5.97 8.88
C GLY A 68 0.29 -5.25 7.53
N GLY A 69 0.80 -4.02 7.37
CA GLY A 69 0.68 -3.25 6.13
C GLY A 69 2.01 -2.92 5.43
N ALA A 70 3.14 -3.15 6.10
CA ALA A 70 4.45 -2.71 5.65
C ALA A 70 4.88 -3.30 4.31
N ASP A 71 4.55 -4.57 4.04
CA ASP A 71 4.89 -5.24 2.78
C ASP A 71 4.32 -4.53 1.55
N LEU A 72 3.11 -3.98 1.67
CA LEU A 72 2.49 -3.20 0.59
C LEU A 72 3.31 -1.93 0.28
N TYR A 73 3.74 -1.20 1.30
CA TYR A 73 4.61 -0.03 1.11
C TYR A 73 5.97 -0.40 0.52
N LEU A 74 6.54 -1.54 0.94
CA LEU A 74 7.79 -2.06 0.38
C LEU A 74 7.64 -2.46 -1.09
N GLU A 75 6.50 -3.03 -1.49
CA GLU A 75 6.19 -3.29 -2.91
C GLU A 75 6.23 -1.99 -3.74
N TYR A 76 5.83 -0.85 -3.18
CA TYR A 76 5.91 0.46 -3.82
C TYR A 76 7.26 1.17 -3.62
N GLY A 77 8.27 0.47 -3.10
CA GLY A 77 9.62 1.03 -2.94
C GLY A 77 9.70 2.09 -1.86
N PHE A 78 9.06 1.85 -0.72
CA PHE A 78 9.18 2.69 0.48
C PHE A 78 10.64 2.95 0.84
N LYS A 79 10.98 4.21 1.13
CA LYS A 79 12.32 4.65 1.57
C LYS A 79 12.34 4.95 3.06
N GLU A 80 11.53 5.93 3.48
CA GLU A 80 11.41 6.31 4.89
C GLU A 80 10.05 6.96 5.17
N VAL A 81 9.66 6.98 6.45
CA VAL A 81 8.52 7.75 6.96
C VAL A 81 8.95 8.59 8.15
N ALA A 82 8.59 9.87 8.14
CA ALA A 82 8.64 10.71 9.33
C ALA A 82 7.25 10.77 9.96
N VAL A 83 7.21 10.55 11.27
CA VAL A 83 6.00 10.52 12.08
C VAL A 83 6.07 11.58 13.15
N ARG A 84 5.02 12.39 13.28
CA ARG A 84 4.86 13.34 14.37
C ARG A 84 3.45 13.26 14.93
N GLU A 85 3.36 13.30 16.23
CA GLU A 85 2.11 13.38 16.95
C GLU A 85 1.85 14.83 17.36
N TYR A 86 0.60 15.25 17.30
CA TYR A 86 0.13 16.54 17.79
C TYR A 86 -1.00 16.28 18.77
N THR A 87 -0.99 16.99 19.90
CA THR A 87 -2.02 16.88 20.92
C THR A 87 -2.78 18.18 21.03
N THR A 88 -4.08 18.09 21.34
CA THR A 88 -4.93 19.21 21.69
C THR A 88 -5.05 19.37 23.20
N GLY A 89 -5.57 20.51 23.66
CA GLY A 89 -5.85 20.74 25.08
C GLY A 89 -6.86 19.76 25.70
N THR A 90 -7.57 18.97 24.88
CA THR A 90 -8.53 17.93 25.29
C THR A 90 -7.93 16.50 25.20
N ASN A 91 -6.61 16.36 25.10
CA ASN A 91 -5.91 15.08 24.95
C ASN A 91 -6.29 14.27 23.69
N GLN A 92 -6.84 14.91 22.68
CA GLN A 92 -7.04 14.30 21.37
C GLN A 92 -5.73 14.38 20.59
N THR A 93 -5.51 13.42 19.69
CA THR A 93 -4.24 13.31 18.96
C THR A 93 -4.45 13.34 17.45
N ILE A 94 -3.53 14.00 16.74
CA ILE A 94 -3.35 13.89 15.30
C ILE A 94 -2.01 13.19 15.05
N PHE A 95 -2.03 12.11 14.28
CA PHE A 95 -0.85 11.43 13.76
C PHE A 95 -0.57 11.95 12.35
N ALA A 96 0.59 12.55 12.15
CA ALA A 96 1.04 13.00 10.84
C ALA A 96 2.16 12.11 10.33
N ASN A 97 1.89 11.40 9.25
CA ASN A 97 2.79 10.46 8.62
C ASN A 97 3.17 10.99 7.24
N LEU A 98 4.45 11.25 7.02
CA LEU A 98 4.99 11.68 5.74
C LEU A 98 5.92 10.61 5.21
N TYR A 99 5.47 9.89 4.19
CA TYR A 99 6.21 8.81 3.53
C TYR A 99 6.95 9.33 2.31
N LEU A 100 8.23 8.95 2.18
CA LEU A 100 9.02 9.09 0.96
C LEU A 100 9.02 7.75 0.23
N MET A 101 8.49 7.74 -0.97
CA MET A 101 8.38 6.57 -1.85
C MET A 101 9.48 6.58 -2.92
N ALA A 102 9.57 5.53 -3.72
CA ALA A 102 10.58 5.40 -4.78
C ALA A 102 10.49 6.52 -5.83
N ASP A 103 9.27 6.87 -6.20
CA ASP A 103 8.92 7.81 -7.27
C ASP A 103 7.48 8.33 -7.12
N PRO A 104 7.05 9.32 -7.93
CA PRO A 104 5.71 9.89 -7.86
C PRO A 104 4.58 8.87 -8.13
N ASP A 105 4.82 7.88 -8.99
CA ASP A 105 3.84 6.85 -9.31
C ASP A 105 3.61 5.92 -8.10
N ALA A 106 4.68 5.61 -7.37
CA ALA A 106 4.63 4.87 -6.11
C ALA A 106 3.84 5.62 -5.02
N ALA A 107 4.09 6.91 -4.86
CA ALA A 107 3.36 7.76 -3.93
C ALA A 107 1.87 7.83 -4.28
N PHE A 108 1.55 8.00 -5.56
CA PHE A 108 0.16 7.92 -6.05
C PHE A 108 -0.45 6.53 -5.81
N GLY A 109 0.32 5.45 -6.00
CA GLY A 109 -0.14 4.08 -5.80
C GLY A 109 -0.61 3.86 -4.36
N ILE A 110 0.22 4.18 -3.36
CA ILE A 110 -0.16 4.08 -1.94
C ILE A 110 -1.36 4.99 -1.64
N PHE A 111 -1.37 6.25 -2.11
CA PHE A 111 -2.53 7.13 -1.97
C PHE A 111 -3.80 6.50 -2.53
N SER A 112 -3.75 5.93 -3.74
CA SER A 112 -4.91 5.33 -4.42
C SER A 112 -5.46 4.10 -3.70
N LEU A 113 -4.59 3.35 -3.01
CA LEU A 113 -4.97 2.19 -2.20
C LEU A 113 -5.52 2.61 -0.82
N THR A 114 -4.98 3.69 -0.24
CA THR A 114 -5.43 4.18 1.08
C THR A 114 -6.79 4.89 0.99
N ARG A 115 -7.07 5.55 -0.14
CA ARG A 115 -8.35 6.21 -0.37
C ARG A 115 -9.49 5.18 -0.43
N ARG A 116 -10.42 5.26 0.50
CA ARG A 116 -11.61 4.40 0.63
C ARG A 116 -12.86 5.08 0.05
N VAL A 117 -13.95 4.33 0.01
CA VAL A 117 -15.25 4.81 -0.54
C VAL A 117 -15.89 5.94 0.26
N ASP A 118 -15.56 6.06 1.55
CA ASP A 118 -16.05 7.12 2.45
C ASP A 118 -15.26 8.45 2.32
N PHE A 119 -14.20 8.46 1.51
CA PHE A 119 -13.40 9.65 1.27
C PHE A 119 -14.04 10.52 0.18
N ARG A 120 -14.09 11.81 0.42
CA ARG A 120 -14.43 12.84 -0.58
C ARG A 120 -13.18 13.52 -1.10
N PRO A 121 -13.17 14.04 -2.34
CA PRO A 121 -12.04 14.80 -2.88
C PRO A 121 -11.65 15.96 -1.96
N TYR A 122 -10.35 16.15 -1.79
CA TYR A 122 -9.80 17.24 -0.99
C TYR A 122 -8.66 17.93 -1.76
N ARG A 123 -8.60 19.27 -1.64
CA ARG A 123 -7.63 20.08 -2.38
C ARG A 123 -6.28 20.13 -1.66
N ALA A 124 -5.48 19.09 -1.84
CA ALA A 124 -4.10 19.00 -1.36
C ALA A 124 -3.25 18.21 -2.36
N GLY A 125 -1.97 18.53 -2.47
CA GLY A 125 -1.00 17.84 -3.30
C GLY A 125 -1.33 17.79 -4.80
N THR A 126 -0.93 16.71 -5.45
CA THR A 126 -1.33 16.32 -6.81
C THR A 126 -2.77 15.84 -6.81
N MET A 127 -3.10 14.96 -5.87
CA MET A 127 -4.42 14.44 -5.58
C MET A 127 -4.56 14.24 -4.08
N GLY A 128 -5.68 14.68 -3.52
CA GLY A 128 -6.00 14.53 -2.10
C GLY A 128 -7.43 14.06 -1.88
N ALA A 129 -7.64 13.41 -0.75
CA ALA A 129 -8.94 12.93 -0.31
C ALA A 129 -9.06 13.00 1.21
N ARG A 130 -10.28 13.11 1.72
CA ARG A 130 -10.54 13.15 3.16
C ARG A 130 -11.85 12.49 3.55
N ASN A 131 -11.93 12.09 4.80
CA ASN A 131 -13.15 11.94 5.57
C ASN A 131 -13.10 12.85 6.81
N ASP A 132 -13.90 12.59 7.83
CA ASP A 132 -13.97 13.46 9.01
C ASP A 132 -12.79 13.27 9.98
N TYR A 133 -12.08 12.13 9.88
CA TYR A 133 -10.96 11.75 10.75
C TYR A 133 -9.60 11.77 10.04
N GLN A 134 -9.57 11.86 8.72
CA GLN A 134 -8.34 11.61 7.97
C GLN A 134 -8.26 12.48 6.72
N ILE A 135 -7.06 13.00 6.46
CA ILE A 135 -6.70 13.62 5.18
C ILE A 135 -5.51 12.85 4.63
N VAL A 136 -5.64 12.40 3.37
CA VAL A 136 -4.54 11.77 2.63
C VAL A 136 -4.28 12.52 1.33
N PHE A 137 -3.02 12.63 0.94
CA PHE A 137 -2.66 13.17 -0.38
C PHE A 137 -1.31 12.66 -0.87
N CYS A 138 -1.07 12.74 -2.18
CA CYS A 138 0.24 12.50 -2.77
C CYS A 138 0.75 13.76 -3.49
N LYS A 139 2.07 13.99 -3.47
CA LYS A 139 2.73 15.10 -4.15
C LYS A 139 4.19 14.78 -4.44
N GLY A 140 4.55 14.67 -5.73
CA GLY A 140 5.86 14.11 -6.10
C GLY A 140 6.05 12.73 -5.48
N ASP A 141 7.22 12.45 -4.92
CA ASP A 141 7.58 11.17 -4.30
C ASP A 141 6.94 10.99 -2.90
N TYR A 142 6.12 11.93 -2.46
CA TYR A 142 5.58 11.94 -1.09
C TYR A 142 4.13 11.46 -1.06
N PHE A 143 3.85 10.55 -0.12
CA PHE A 143 2.51 10.22 0.35
C PHE A 143 2.35 10.74 1.78
N VAL A 144 1.27 11.44 2.03
CA VAL A 144 0.94 12.04 3.33
C VAL A 144 -0.35 11.44 3.85
N ASP A 145 -0.32 11.02 5.11
CA ASP A 145 -1.48 10.49 5.83
C ASP A 145 -1.58 11.18 7.20
N LEU A 146 -2.63 11.97 7.38
CA LEU A 146 -2.93 12.69 8.60
C LEU A 146 -4.20 12.10 9.22
N GLN A 147 -4.10 11.56 10.43
CA GLN A 147 -5.20 10.89 11.12
C GLN A 147 -5.50 11.54 12.45
N ALA A 148 -6.77 11.84 12.72
CA ALA A 148 -7.26 12.40 13.97
C ALA A 148 -8.02 11.36 14.79
N THR A 149 -7.91 11.41 16.12
CA THR A 149 -8.65 10.51 17.03
C THR A 149 -10.08 10.95 17.29
N ALA A 150 -10.46 12.16 16.85
CA ALA A 150 -11.81 12.70 16.96
C ALA A 150 -12.18 13.52 15.71
N ALA A 151 -13.48 13.76 15.51
CA ALA A 151 -14.03 14.45 14.33
C ALA A 151 -14.76 15.76 14.72
N ASP A 152 -14.38 16.40 15.81
CA ASP A 152 -14.92 17.71 16.16
C ASP A 152 -14.33 18.84 15.32
N SER A 153 -14.88 20.04 15.42
CA SER A 153 -14.48 21.19 14.61
C SER A 153 -13.05 21.64 14.86
N ALA A 154 -12.56 21.55 16.10
CA ALA A 154 -11.20 21.94 16.47
C ALA A 154 -10.18 20.97 15.85
N MET A 155 -10.44 19.67 15.93
CA MET A 155 -9.61 18.64 15.29
C MET A 155 -9.61 18.77 13.77
N SER A 156 -10.77 19.04 13.15
CA SER A 156 -10.85 19.24 11.70
C SER A 156 -10.01 20.44 11.25
N GLN A 157 -10.08 21.57 11.97
CA GLN A 157 -9.29 22.78 11.68
C GLN A 157 -7.78 22.52 11.85
N ALA A 158 -7.40 21.83 12.92
CA ALA A 158 -6.01 21.45 13.17
C ALA A 158 -5.47 20.52 12.07
N LEU A 159 -6.25 19.52 11.68
CA LEU A 159 -5.90 18.58 10.62
C LEU A 159 -5.69 19.30 9.27
N GLU A 160 -6.59 20.25 8.94
CA GLU A 160 -6.51 21.07 7.73
C GLU A 160 -5.28 21.99 7.74
N GLU A 161 -4.97 22.62 8.87
CA GLU A 161 -3.81 23.51 8.98
C GLU A 161 -2.49 22.73 8.87
N ILE A 162 -2.38 21.56 9.53
CA ILE A 162 -1.21 20.70 9.39
C ILE A 162 -1.07 20.27 7.92
N CYS A 163 -2.16 19.81 7.29
CA CYS A 163 -2.19 19.44 5.89
C CYS A 163 -1.70 20.57 4.97
N ARG A 164 -2.22 21.78 5.17
CA ARG A 164 -1.85 22.96 4.38
C ARG A 164 -0.35 23.26 4.48
N ARG A 165 0.24 23.20 5.68
CA ARG A 165 1.67 23.45 5.88
C ARG A 165 2.54 22.39 5.25
N VAL A 166 2.19 21.13 5.43
CA VAL A 166 2.90 20.01 4.80
C VAL A 166 2.84 20.12 3.27
N ASP A 167 1.64 20.38 2.72
CA ASP A 167 1.48 20.56 1.27
C ASP A 167 2.30 21.74 0.74
N GLN A 168 2.31 22.89 1.43
CA GLN A 168 3.10 24.06 1.05
C GLN A 168 4.61 23.81 1.15
N GLY A 169 5.06 23.03 2.13
CA GLY A 169 6.47 22.67 2.31
C GLY A 169 7.01 21.81 1.19
N ILE A 170 6.22 20.87 0.68
CA ILE A 170 6.64 19.96 -0.40
C ILE A 170 6.64 20.73 -1.74
N GLN A 171 7.84 20.89 -2.32
CA GLN A 171 8.01 21.52 -3.64
C GLN A 171 8.17 20.43 -4.71
N ALA A 172 7.06 20.04 -5.35
CA ALA A 172 7.07 19.05 -6.42
C ALA A 172 6.02 19.39 -7.50
N LYS A 173 6.31 19.00 -8.73
CA LYS A 173 5.37 19.12 -9.85
C LYS A 173 4.25 18.09 -9.70
N LYS A 174 3.05 18.47 -10.12
CA LYS A 174 1.93 17.53 -10.23
C LYS A 174 2.24 16.49 -11.32
N SER A 175 2.15 15.22 -10.96
CA SER A 175 2.37 14.10 -11.88
C SER A 175 1.35 13.00 -11.57
N PHE A 176 0.90 12.32 -12.61
CA PHE A 176 0.04 11.14 -12.51
C PHE A 176 0.69 9.99 -13.26
N PRO A 177 0.54 8.74 -12.80
CA PRO A 177 1.01 7.57 -13.53
C PRO A 177 0.47 7.55 -14.96
N ALA A 178 1.37 7.47 -15.94
CA ALA A 178 0.99 7.53 -17.35
C ALA A 178 0.00 6.43 -17.75
N ILE A 179 0.08 5.27 -17.11
CA ILE A 179 -0.80 4.12 -17.37
C ILE A 179 -2.27 4.41 -17.08
N LEU A 180 -2.60 5.37 -16.21
CA LEU A 180 -3.98 5.77 -15.94
C LEU A 180 -4.69 6.31 -17.18
N SER A 181 -3.93 6.83 -18.16
CA SER A 181 -4.48 7.31 -19.43
C SER A 181 -5.02 6.19 -20.32
N LEU A 182 -4.66 4.93 -20.05
CA LEU A 182 -5.14 3.75 -20.76
C LEU A 182 -6.51 3.25 -20.26
N LEU A 183 -6.99 3.78 -19.11
CA LEU A 183 -8.31 3.45 -18.58
C LEU A 183 -9.41 4.04 -19.47
N PRO A 184 -10.39 3.23 -19.95
CA PRO A 184 -11.50 3.72 -20.75
C PRO A 184 -12.31 4.82 -20.04
N ARG A 185 -12.91 5.73 -20.78
CA ARG A 185 -13.75 6.79 -20.20
C ARG A 185 -15.22 6.41 -20.02
N PRO A 186 -15.87 5.66 -20.96
CA PRO A 186 -17.27 5.29 -20.80
C PRO A 186 -17.49 4.43 -19.55
N GLY A 187 -18.44 4.83 -18.71
CA GLY A 187 -18.80 4.12 -17.50
C GLY A 187 -17.83 4.27 -16.31
N PHE A 188 -16.70 4.99 -16.49
CA PHE A 188 -15.69 5.19 -15.46
C PHE A 188 -16.28 5.84 -14.19
N ILE A 189 -16.00 5.27 -13.04
CA ILE A 189 -16.39 5.83 -11.73
C ILE A 189 -15.23 6.73 -11.26
N PRO A 190 -15.43 8.05 -11.19
CA PRO A 190 -14.38 8.97 -10.76
C PRO A 190 -13.81 8.61 -9.37
N HIS A 191 -12.52 8.83 -9.19
CA HIS A 191 -11.81 8.56 -7.94
C HIS A 191 -11.76 7.08 -7.53
N SER A 192 -12.03 6.16 -8.46
CA SER A 192 -11.86 4.72 -8.25
C SER A 192 -10.54 4.18 -8.82
N GLU A 193 -9.79 5.02 -9.53
CA GLU A 193 -8.52 4.63 -10.14
C GLU A 193 -7.47 4.24 -9.11
N VAL A 194 -6.77 3.15 -9.39
CA VAL A 194 -5.67 2.60 -8.59
C VAL A 194 -4.48 2.33 -9.51
N TYR A 195 -3.30 2.74 -9.09
CA TYR A 195 -2.04 2.33 -9.70
C TYR A 195 -1.53 1.08 -9.01
N VAL A 196 -1.22 0.05 -9.76
CA VAL A 196 -0.84 -1.28 -9.28
C VAL A 196 0.59 -1.59 -9.71
N ARG A 197 1.46 -1.92 -8.76
CA ARG A 197 2.88 -2.16 -8.99
C ARG A 197 3.28 -3.63 -8.83
N GLY A 198 2.51 -4.40 -8.10
CA GLY A 198 2.84 -5.80 -7.81
C GLY A 198 1.63 -6.63 -7.38
N PRO A 199 1.88 -7.89 -6.98
CA PRO A 199 0.80 -8.80 -6.61
C PRO A 199 0.06 -8.40 -5.33
N LEU A 200 0.71 -7.75 -4.36
CA LEU A 200 0.04 -7.33 -3.13
C LEU A 200 -0.98 -6.23 -3.41
N SER A 201 -0.59 -5.23 -4.22
CA SER A 201 -1.49 -4.15 -4.62
C SER A 201 -2.64 -4.65 -5.49
N LEU A 202 -2.40 -5.60 -6.41
CA LEU A 202 -3.45 -6.26 -7.19
C LEU A 202 -4.43 -6.99 -6.26
N ASN A 203 -3.92 -7.90 -5.43
CA ASN A 203 -4.72 -8.75 -4.56
C ASN A 203 -5.47 -7.96 -3.48
N SER A 204 -5.02 -6.74 -3.13
CA SER A 204 -5.76 -5.86 -2.22
C SER A 204 -7.08 -5.35 -2.81
N ARG A 205 -7.24 -5.40 -4.13
CA ARG A 205 -8.46 -4.98 -4.86
C ARG A 205 -9.21 -6.15 -5.44
N HIS A 206 -8.51 -7.11 -5.99
CA HIS A 206 -9.06 -8.36 -6.52
C HIS A 206 -8.05 -9.48 -6.36
N TYR A 207 -8.40 -10.49 -5.59
CA TYR A 207 -7.52 -11.64 -5.38
C TYR A 207 -7.49 -12.51 -6.63
N VAL A 208 -6.32 -12.68 -7.20
CA VAL A 208 -6.08 -13.55 -8.37
C VAL A 208 -5.35 -14.82 -7.94
N ALA A 209 -4.19 -14.67 -7.30
CA ALA A 209 -3.36 -15.77 -6.80
C ALA A 209 -2.28 -15.23 -5.85
N ASP A 210 -1.67 -16.11 -5.05
CA ASP A 210 -0.50 -15.76 -4.23
C ASP A 210 0.74 -15.44 -5.07
N GLN A 211 0.81 -16.02 -6.30
CA GLN A 211 1.89 -15.78 -7.25
C GLN A 211 1.63 -14.53 -8.09
N ASN A 212 2.69 -13.88 -8.52
CA ASN A 212 2.61 -12.73 -9.42
C ASN A 212 2.31 -13.15 -10.87
N LEU A 213 1.10 -13.65 -11.12
CA LEU A 213 0.71 -14.20 -12.44
C LEU A 213 0.74 -13.15 -13.57
N TYR A 214 0.47 -11.89 -13.24
CA TYR A 214 0.53 -10.79 -14.22
C TYR A 214 1.94 -10.26 -14.42
N ALA A 215 2.96 -10.82 -13.74
CA ALA A 215 4.35 -10.36 -13.79
C ALA A 215 4.50 -8.84 -13.56
N LEU A 216 3.69 -8.30 -12.64
CA LEU A 216 3.67 -6.87 -12.32
C LEU A 216 4.97 -6.46 -11.63
N SER A 217 5.47 -5.29 -12.00
CA SER A 217 6.71 -4.72 -11.46
C SER A 217 6.77 -3.22 -11.79
N ASP A 218 7.86 -2.55 -11.39
CA ASP A 218 8.13 -1.17 -11.75
C ASP A 218 8.13 -0.92 -13.27
N SER A 219 8.60 -1.91 -14.06
CA SER A 219 8.62 -1.84 -15.52
C SER A 219 7.34 -2.35 -16.18
N THR A 220 6.48 -2.99 -15.41
CA THR A 220 5.20 -3.57 -15.88
C THR A 220 4.09 -3.19 -14.89
N PRO A 221 3.74 -1.91 -14.81
CA PRO A 221 2.66 -1.46 -13.95
C PRO A 221 1.30 -1.80 -14.54
N ALA A 222 0.27 -1.79 -13.68
CA ALA A 222 -1.12 -1.83 -14.09
C ALA A 222 -1.91 -0.64 -13.53
N ALA A 223 -3.02 -0.33 -14.17
CA ALA A 223 -4.03 0.57 -13.64
C ALA A 223 -5.36 -0.17 -13.52
N MET A 224 -6.08 0.09 -12.45
CA MET A 224 -7.42 -0.46 -12.21
C MET A 224 -8.40 0.66 -11.95
N ALA A 225 -9.68 0.44 -12.28
CA ALA A 225 -10.77 1.33 -11.89
C ALA A 225 -12.10 0.59 -11.93
N TYR A 226 -13.09 1.12 -11.20
CA TYR A 226 -14.46 0.62 -11.25
C TYR A 226 -15.26 1.32 -12.35
N TYR A 227 -16.22 0.57 -12.93
CA TYR A 227 -17.06 1.00 -14.04
C TYR A 227 -18.51 0.61 -13.83
N HIS A 228 -19.44 1.51 -14.16
CA HIS A 228 -20.84 1.18 -14.39
C HIS A 228 -21.02 0.76 -15.85
N LEU A 229 -21.09 -0.54 -16.11
CA LEU A 229 -21.27 -1.09 -17.47
C LEU A 229 -22.75 -1.26 -17.84
N ARG A 230 -23.63 -1.34 -16.83
CA ARG A 230 -25.08 -1.49 -16.97
C ARG A 230 -25.78 -0.59 -15.97
N GLU A 231 -26.93 -0.04 -16.36
CA GLU A 231 -27.78 0.75 -15.45
C GLU A 231 -28.30 -0.14 -14.32
N GLY A 232 -28.13 0.29 -13.07
CA GLY A 232 -28.54 -0.47 -11.88
C GLY A 232 -27.68 -1.70 -11.55
N GLY A 233 -26.65 -2.00 -12.34
CA GLY A 233 -25.73 -3.12 -12.08
C GLY A 233 -24.67 -2.79 -11.02
N HIS A 234 -24.06 -3.85 -10.45
CA HIS A 234 -22.87 -3.68 -9.61
C HIS A 234 -21.71 -3.14 -10.44
N PRO A 235 -20.85 -2.29 -9.85
CA PRO A 235 -19.64 -1.85 -10.53
C PRO A 235 -18.73 -3.04 -10.89
N SER A 236 -18.24 -3.06 -12.13
CA SER A 236 -17.24 -4.01 -12.59
C SER A 236 -15.84 -3.41 -12.41
N LEU A 237 -14.87 -4.21 -12.01
CA LEU A 237 -13.49 -3.79 -11.90
C LEU A 237 -12.78 -4.05 -13.24
N TYR A 238 -12.16 -3.03 -13.81
CA TYR A 238 -11.36 -3.13 -15.02
C TYR A 238 -9.90 -2.88 -14.67
N MET A 239 -9.00 -3.66 -15.29
CA MET A 239 -7.55 -3.52 -15.17
C MET A 239 -6.92 -3.44 -16.56
N VAL A 240 -5.87 -2.65 -16.68
CA VAL A 240 -4.96 -2.66 -17.82
C VAL A 240 -3.52 -2.75 -17.33
N ALA A 241 -2.77 -3.77 -17.78
CA ALA A 241 -1.34 -3.92 -17.57
C ALA A 241 -0.59 -3.66 -18.87
N ALA A 242 0.52 -2.90 -18.79
CA ALA A 242 1.34 -2.54 -19.94
C ALA A 242 2.71 -3.18 -19.84
N TYR A 243 3.04 -4.06 -20.77
CA TYR A 243 4.31 -4.77 -20.85
C TYR A 243 5.34 -4.03 -21.70
N PRO A 244 6.63 -4.29 -21.52
CA PRO A 244 7.67 -3.69 -22.39
C PRO A 244 7.41 -3.94 -23.87
N ASP A 245 6.99 -5.15 -24.22
CA ASP A 245 6.70 -5.54 -25.60
C ASP A 245 5.56 -6.58 -25.68
N SER A 246 5.19 -6.95 -26.92
CA SER A 246 4.13 -7.93 -27.18
C SER A 246 4.52 -9.37 -26.86
N SER A 247 5.81 -9.68 -26.84
CA SER A 247 6.31 -11.03 -26.54
C SER A 247 6.15 -11.33 -25.05
N GLU A 248 6.47 -10.35 -24.20
CA GLU A 248 6.27 -10.47 -22.76
C GLU A 248 4.76 -10.55 -22.42
N ALA A 249 3.93 -9.72 -23.06
CA ALA A 249 2.48 -9.81 -22.91
C ALA A 249 1.93 -11.19 -23.33
N GLN A 250 2.48 -11.78 -24.42
CA GLN A 250 2.10 -13.11 -24.86
C GLN A 250 2.53 -14.19 -23.86
N ARG A 251 3.74 -14.08 -23.32
CA ARG A 251 4.24 -15.02 -22.30
C ARG A 251 3.34 -15.02 -21.05
N VAL A 252 3.03 -13.84 -20.54
CA VAL A 252 2.17 -13.69 -19.35
C VAL A 252 0.76 -14.18 -19.65
N PHE A 253 0.21 -13.88 -20.84
CA PHE A 253 -1.10 -14.39 -21.24
C PHE A 253 -1.13 -15.93 -21.24
N GLY A 254 -0.07 -16.59 -21.71
CA GLY A 254 0.06 -18.05 -21.66
C GLY A 254 0.17 -18.62 -20.24
N GLU A 255 0.78 -17.90 -19.29
CA GLU A 255 0.81 -18.33 -17.89
C GLU A 255 -0.57 -18.19 -17.22
N LEU A 256 -1.31 -17.12 -17.52
CA LEU A 256 -2.70 -16.94 -17.07
C LEU A 256 -3.61 -18.03 -17.65
N GLU A 257 -3.46 -18.38 -18.95
CA GLU A 257 -4.16 -19.48 -19.59
C GLU A 257 -3.97 -20.80 -18.83
N LYS A 258 -2.70 -21.17 -18.55
CA LYS A 258 -2.38 -22.39 -17.80
C LYS A 258 -3.00 -22.38 -16.40
N HIS A 259 -2.93 -21.25 -15.71
CA HIS A 259 -3.48 -21.10 -14.38
C HIS A 259 -5.00 -21.33 -14.34
N TYR A 260 -5.76 -20.66 -15.24
CA TYR A 260 -7.21 -20.78 -15.28
C TYR A 260 -7.68 -22.12 -15.84
N ALA A 261 -6.96 -22.71 -16.81
CA ALA A 261 -7.21 -24.07 -17.26
C ALA A 261 -7.01 -25.09 -16.13
N GLY A 262 -5.95 -24.92 -15.32
CA GLY A 262 -5.69 -25.75 -14.15
C GLY A 262 -6.79 -25.63 -13.09
N LYS A 263 -7.23 -24.43 -12.78
CA LYS A 263 -8.38 -24.20 -11.88
C LYS A 263 -9.65 -24.88 -12.36
N ALA A 264 -9.94 -24.79 -13.66
CA ALA A 264 -11.12 -25.43 -14.26
C ALA A 264 -11.06 -26.96 -14.22
N ALA A 265 -9.84 -27.55 -14.38
CA ALA A 265 -9.62 -28.98 -14.36
C ALA A 265 -9.74 -29.62 -12.96
N LEU A 266 -9.46 -28.85 -11.89
CA LEU A 266 -9.54 -29.33 -10.51
C LEU A 266 -10.99 -29.54 -10.01
N GLY A 267 -12.00 -29.04 -10.72
CA GLY A 267 -13.40 -29.40 -10.56
C GLY A 267 -14.04 -29.08 -9.19
N ASP A 268 -13.47 -28.14 -8.46
CA ASP A 268 -13.85 -27.89 -7.06
C ASP A 268 -15.18 -27.12 -6.91
N THR A 269 -15.82 -26.72 -7.99
CA THR A 269 -17.18 -26.15 -7.98
C THR A 269 -17.95 -26.53 -9.23
N SER A 270 -19.19 -26.91 -9.07
CA SER A 270 -20.13 -27.43 -10.07
C SER A 270 -20.47 -26.51 -11.26
N ALA A 271 -19.77 -25.38 -11.44
CA ALA A 271 -20.05 -24.40 -12.48
C ALA A 271 -18.84 -23.62 -12.99
N VAL A 272 -17.62 -24.12 -12.82
CA VAL A 272 -16.44 -23.46 -13.41
C VAL A 272 -16.43 -23.70 -14.91
N LYS A 273 -16.43 -22.62 -15.72
CA LYS A 273 -16.26 -22.64 -17.17
C LYS A 273 -15.01 -21.89 -17.55
N PHE A 274 -14.19 -22.50 -18.39
CA PHE A 274 -13.03 -21.86 -18.99
C PHE A 274 -13.16 -21.92 -20.51
N GLN A 275 -13.01 -20.76 -21.17
CA GLN A 275 -13.01 -20.63 -22.63
C GLN A 275 -11.80 -19.81 -23.03
N GLN A 276 -11.18 -20.18 -24.15
CA GLN A 276 -10.00 -19.50 -24.66
C GLN A 276 -10.06 -19.28 -26.16
N THR A 277 -9.46 -18.19 -26.60
CA THR A 277 -9.10 -17.88 -27.98
C THR A 277 -7.63 -17.41 -27.98
N PRO A 278 -7.00 -17.21 -29.14
CA PRO A 278 -5.62 -16.70 -29.20
C PRO A 278 -5.40 -15.33 -28.53
N ILE A 279 -6.46 -14.59 -28.28
CA ILE A 279 -6.40 -13.23 -27.72
C ILE A 279 -7.29 -13.01 -26.49
N GLN A 280 -8.12 -13.99 -26.10
CA GLN A 280 -9.07 -13.83 -25.01
C GLN A 280 -9.16 -15.10 -24.17
N LEU A 281 -9.13 -14.93 -22.85
CA LEU A 281 -9.48 -15.94 -21.85
C LEU A 281 -10.77 -15.48 -21.18
N THR A 282 -11.68 -16.43 -20.92
CA THR A 282 -12.86 -16.21 -20.10
C THR A 282 -12.93 -17.31 -19.06
N PHE A 283 -12.88 -16.91 -17.81
CA PHE A 283 -13.05 -17.79 -16.65
C PHE A 283 -14.31 -17.34 -15.92
N SER A 284 -15.20 -18.28 -15.62
CA SER A 284 -16.41 -17.97 -14.87
C SER A 284 -16.70 -19.03 -13.82
N THR A 285 -17.20 -18.57 -12.69
CA THR A 285 -17.75 -19.36 -11.60
C THR A 285 -19.22 -19.00 -11.43
N ASN A 286 -19.88 -19.56 -10.42
CA ASN A 286 -21.24 -19.14 -10.04
C ASN A 286 -21.29 -17.69 -9.50
N GLU A 287 -20.16 -17.14 -9.06
CA GLU A 287 -20.09 -15.83 -8.39
C GLU A 287 -19.45 -14.75 -9.22
N ASP A 288 -18.46 -15.11 -10.06
CA ASP A 288 -17.62 -14.15 -10.74
C ASP A 288 -17.33 -14.54 -12.20
N ILE A 289 -17.17 -13.53 -13.03
CA ILE A 289 -16.66 -13.66 -14.40
C ILE A 289 -15.38 -12.82 -14.52
N GLU A 290 -14.33 -13.42 -15.03
CA GLU A 290 -13.11 -12.73 -15.44
C GLU A 290 -12.88 -12.90 -16.93
N VAL A 291 -12.69 -11.78 -17.63
CA VAL A 291 -12.38 -11.75 -19.06
C VAL A 291 -11.03 -11.06 -19.24
N ILE A 292 -10.06 -11.77 -19.80
CA ILE A 292 -8.72 -11.23 -20.07
C ILE A 292 -8.53 -11.14 -21.57
N ILE A 293 -8.13 -9.98 -22.07
CA ILE A 293 -7.90 -9.74 -23.51
C ILE A 293 -6.48 -9.22 -23.70
N ARG A 294 -5.75 -9.83 -24.66
CA ARG A 294 -4.43 -9.38 -25.08
C ARG A 294 -4.52 -8.56 -26.37
N ARG A 295 -3.94 -7.36 -26.35
CA ARG A 295 -3.82 -6.49 -27.54
C ARG A 295 -2.42 -5.88 -27.60
N GLY A 296 -1.58 -6.44 -28.48
CA GLY A 296 -0.17 -6.03 -28.56
C GLY A 296 0.54 -6.25 -27.24
N ARG A 297 1.08 -5.19 -26.66
CA ARG A 297 1.77 -5.21 -25.36
C ARG A 297 0.86 -4.99 -24.15
N LEU A 298 -0.45 -4.93 -24.34
CA LEU A 298 -1.40 -4.72 -23.25
C LEU A 298 -2.15 -6.00 -22.91
N LEU A 299 -2.34 -6.26 -21.62
CA LEU A 299 -3.38 -7.15 -21.10
C LEU A 299 -4.43 -6.31 -20.40
N THR A 300 -5.69 -6.56 -20.75
CA THR A 300 -6.83 -5.93 -20.08
C THR A 300 -7.67 -7.03 -19.44
N SER A 301 -8.02 -6.85 -18.18
CA SER A 301 -8.87 -7.78 -17.44
C SER A 301 -10.11 -7.06 -16.94
N MET A 302 -11.25 -7.74 -17.02
CA MET A 302 -12.51 -7.30 -16.44
C MET A 302 -12.97 -8.34 -15.44
N PHE A 303 -13.24 -7.90 -14.23
CA PHE A 303 -13.74 -8.71 -13.13
C PHE A 303 -15.16 -8.25 -12.82
N GLU A 304 -16.12 -9.12 -13.06
CA GLU A 304 -17.55 -8.83 -12.85
C GLU A 304 -18.13 -9.84 -11.87
N ARG A 305 -18.81 -9.34 -10.83
CA ARG A 305 -19.54 -10.19 -9.91
C ARG A 305 -20.89 -10.56 -10.50
N MET A 306 -21.22 -11.86 -10.51
CA MET A 306 -22.49 -12.32 -11.01
C MET A 306 -23.64 -11.85 -10.10
N PRO A 307 -24.77 -11.37 -10.67
CA PRO A 307 -25.94 -11.02 -9.88
C PRO A 307 -26.51 -12.24 -9.16
N PHE A 308 -27.02 -12.03 -7.96
CA PHE A 308 -27.58 -13.07 -7.09
C PHE A 308 -28.73 -13.88 -7.70
N GLU A 309 -29.36 -13.37 -8.77
CA GLU A 309 -30.53 -14.01 -9.43
C GLU A 309 -30.17 -15.24 -10.27
N ASN A 310 -28.91 -15.51 -10.51
CA ASN A 310 -28.43 -16.68 -11.29
C ASN A 310 -27.79 -17.78 -10.43
N ARG A 311 -28.07 -17.78 -9.12
CA ARG A 311 -27.64 -18.83 -8.19
C ARG A 311 -28.60 -20.01 -8.15
#